data_b15d3e7ccd80015e6402e38cc0d31d00
#
_entry.id   b15d3e7ccd80015e6402e38cc0d31d00
#
_cell.length_a   1.000
_cell.length_b   1.000
_cell.length_c   1.000
_cell.angle_alpha   90.00
_cell.angle_beta   90.00
_cell.angle_gamma   90.00
#
_symmetry.space_group_name_H-M   'P 1'
#
loop_
_entity.id
_entity.type
_entity.pdbx_description
1 polymer ?
#
loop_
_entity_poly.entity_id
_entity_poly.type
_entity_poly.pdbx_seq_one_letter_code
_entity_poly.pdbx_strand_id
1 'polypeptide(L)'
;LGVSAQIIGQNDLYVALQTGVVDCAVYPALFAHTISLNEVTKYASYLYPVAGVPYVLGASKGSWENLSDSERQAISTAAANVWARTNEYSGAEDKEQSARAKLKAQGVEFLAPFPDSDRASFLDASSSTWLEIAEEAGGKAPQYRERILKVLGR
;
A
#
# COMPACT_ATOMS: atom_id res chain seq x y z
N LEU A 1 15.82 -1.76 -11.43
CA LEU A 1 15.20 -0.61 -12.14
C LEU A 1 16.10 0.64 -12.17
N GLY A 2 17.28 0.61 -11.55
CA GLY A 2 18.25 1.71 -11.57
C GLY A 2 17.90 2.91 -10.70
N VAL A 3 16.95 2.80 -9.79
CA VAL A 3 16.61 3.84 -8.80
C VAL A 3 17.18 3.50 -7.43
N SER A 4 17.54 4.53 -6.66
CA SER A 4 17.90 4.38 -5.25
C SER A 4 16.64 4.49 -4.40
N ALA A 5 16.24 3.42 -3.72
CA ALA A 5 15.06 3.42 -2.87
C ALA A 5 15.41 3.75 -1.42
N GLN A 6 14.60 4.60 -0.79
CA GLN A 6 14.70 4.94 0.63
C GLN A 6 13.34 4.73 1.31
N ILE A 7 13.36 4.29 2.55
CA ILE A 7 12.14 4.16 3.37
C ILE A 7 11.97 5.44 4.17
N ILE A 8 10.93 6.20 3.82
CA ILE A 8 10.57 7.45 4.50
C ILE A 8 9.26 7.26 5.26
N GLY A 9 9.21 7.67 6.51
CA GLY A 9 7.97 7.67 7.29
C GLY A 9 6.92 8.62 6.69
N GLN A 10 5.65 8.26 6.80
CA GLN A 10 4.55 9.09 6.26
C GLN A 10 4.59 10.53 6.74
N ASN A 11 4.93 10.76 8.00
CA ASN A 11 4.97 12.09 8.60
C ASN A 11 6.10 12.96 8.03
N ASP A 12 7.15 12.35 7.51
CA ASP A 12 8.33 13.03 6.98
C ASP A 12 8.30 13.17 5.46
N LEU A 13 7.36 12.46 4.78
CA LEU A 13 7.32 12.38 3.33
C LEU A 13 7.10 13.73 2.65
N TYR A 14 6.21 14.57 3.19
CA TYR A 14 5.97 15.92 2.68
C TYR A 14 7.27 16.75 2.68
N VAL A 15 7.96 16.79 3.82
CA VAL A 15 9.21 17.56 3.97
C VAL A 15 10.33 16.96 3.12
N ALA A 16 10.42 15.64 3.01
CA ALA A 16 11.42 14.96 2.20
C ALA A 16 11.28 15.31 0.70
N LEU A 17 10.06 15.37 0.19
CA LEU A 17 9.78 15.82 -1.18
C LEU A 17 10.02 17.33 -1.35
N GLN A 18 9.57 18.15 -0.38
CA GLN A 18 9.73 19.60 -0.43
C GLN A 18 11.19 20.03 -0.46
N THR A 19 12.04 19.34 0.31
CA THR A 19 13.48 19.68 0.43
C THR A 19 14.36 18.94 -0.57
N GLY A 20 13.79 18.05 -1.40
CA GLY A 20 14.55 17.28 -2.40
C GLY A 20 15.42 16.17 -1.78
N VAL A 21 15.11 15.70 -0.57
CA VAL A 21 15.75 14.51 0.02
C VAL A 21 15.39 13.27 -0.81
N VAL A 22 14.18 13.26 -1.36
CA VAL A 22 13.73 12.30 -2.37
C VAL A 22 13.11 13.05 -3.54
N ASP A 23 13.31 12.55 -4.77
CA ASP A 23 12.79 13.14 -6.00
C ASP A 23 11.34 12.72 -6.29
N CYS A 24 10.94 11.55 -5.81
CA CYS A 24 9.60 11.00 -6.00
C CYS A 24 9.23 10.04 -4.87
N ALA A 25 7.95 9.72 -4.78
CA ALA A 25 7.44 8.76 -3.80
C ALA A 25 6.44 7.81 -4.45
N VAL A 26 6.46 6.54 -4.02
CA VAL A 26 5.38 5.59 -4.31
C VAL A 26 4.36 5.71 -3.20
N TYR A 27 3.18 6.26 -3.52
CA TYR A 27 2.17 6.54 -2.51
C TYR A 27 0.76 6.52 -3.12
N PRO A 28 -0.26 5.94 -2.47
CA PRO A 28 -1.63 5.94 -2.99
C PRO A 28 -2.20 7.37 -3.08
N ALA A 29 -2.94 7.69 -4.14
CA ALA A 29 -3.51 9.02 -4.35
C ALA A 29 -4.45 9.43 -3.21
N LEU A 30 -5.19 8.47 -2.63
CA LEU A 30 -6.05 8.72 -1.48
C LEU A 30 -5.27 9.33 -0.30
N PHE A 31 -4.13 8.74 0.04
CA PHE A 31 -3.30 9.23 1.15
C PHE A 31 -2.48 10.45 0.75
N ALA A 32 -2.00 10.53 -0.49
CA ALA A 32 -1.31 11.71 -1.02
C ALA A 32 -2.17 12.97 -0.88
N HIS A 33 -3.47 12.86 -1.18
CA HIS A 33 -4.41 13.95 -0.98
C HIS A 33 -4.57 14.34 0.50
N THR A 34 -4.60 13.37 1.43
CA THR A 34 -4.81 13.65 2.86
C THR A 34 -3.62 14.31 3.55
N ILE A 35 -2.41 14.14 3.02
CA ILE A 35 -1.18 14.76 3.55
C ILE A 35 -0.65 15.88 2.63
N SER A 36 -1.50 16.42 1.77
CA SER A 36 -1.23 17.60 0.93
C SER A 36 -0.02 17.47 0.00
N LEU A 37 0.30 16.28 -0.52
CA LEU A 37 1.44 16.10 -1.42
C LEU A 37 1.31 16.90 -2.72
N ASN A 38 0.09 17.32 -3.11
CA ASN A 38 -0.15 18.23 -4.22
C ASN A 38 0.56 19.59 -4.11
N GLU A 39 0.93 20.01 -2.90
CA GLU A 39 1.66 21.27 -2.69
C GLU A 39 3.13 21.15 -3.07
N VAL A 40 3.70 19.95 -2.98
CA VAL A 40 5.13 19.67 -3.19
C VAL A 40 5.40 18.76 -4.39
N THR A 41 4.35 18.26 -5.06
CA THR A 41 4.46 17.43 -6.27
C THR A 41 3.58 17.98 -7.38
N LYS A 42 4.11 18.03 -8.60
CA LYS A 42 3.37 18.52 -9.79
C LYS A 42 2.90 17.38 -10.69
N TYR A 43 3.57 16.25 -10.65
CA TYR A 43 3.33 15.14 -11.56
C TYR A 43 3.04 13.86 -10.80
N ALA A 44 2.14 13.06 -11.34
CA ALA A 44 1.84 11.72 -10.86
C ALA A 44 1.69 10.76 -12.03
N SER A 45 2.05 9.50 -11.85
CA SER A 45 1.81 8.44 -12.83
C SER A 45 1.53 7.13 -12.13
N TYR A 46 0.98 6.17 -12.89
CA TYR A 46 0.71 4.83 -12.40
C TYR A 46 1.54 3.82 -13.19
N LEU A 47 2.58 3.31 -12.54
CA LEU A 47 3.38 2.23 -13.11
C LEU A 47 2.61 0.91 -13.05
N TYR A 48 1.99 0.63 -11.91
CA TYR A 48 1.19 -0.57 -11.68
C TYR A 48 0.11 -0.24 -10.62
N PRO A 49 -1.12 -0.78 -10.73
CA PRO A 49 -2.06 -0.74 -9.63
C PRO A 49 -1.45 -1.55 -8.49
N VAL A 50 -0.85 -0.86 -7.54
CA VAL A 50 -0.26 -1.49 -6.36
C VAL A 50 -1.39 -2.22 -5.65
N ALA A 51 -1.23 -3.51 -5.45
CA ALA A 51 -2.17 -4.35 -4.75
C ALA A 51 -2.58 -3.74 -3.40
N GLY A 52 -3.79 -4.04 -2.98
CA GLY A 52 -4.33 -3.49 -1.74
C GLY A 52 -3.37 -3.66 -0.56
N VAL A 53 -3.16 -2.59 0.17
CA VAL A 53 -2.43 -2.64 1.43
C VAL A 53 -3.32 -3.32 2.46
N PRO A 54 -2.94 -4.48 3.03
CA PRO A 54 -3.75 -5.12 4.05
C PRO A 54 -3.72 -4.28 5.32
N TYR A 55 -4.88 -3.88 5.80
CA TYR A 55 -5.01 -3.32 7.13
C TYR A 55 -5.22 -4.44 8.13
N VAL A 56 -4.46 -4.42 9.20
CA VAL A 56 -4.55 -5.41 10.28
C VAL A 56 -4.80 -4.72 11.61
N LEU A 57 -5.69 -5.28 12.41
CA LEU A 57 -5.82 -4.93 13.81
C LEU A 57 -4.93 -5.88 14.61
N GLY A 58 -3.86 -5.35 15.19
CA GLY A 58 -2.91 -6.11 16.00
C GLY A 58 -2.93 -5.67 17.45
N ALA A 59 -2.74 -6.61 18.35
CA ALA A 59 -2.47 -6.35 19.75
C ALA A 59 -1.13 -6.99 20.15
N SER A 60 -0.36 -6.35 21.04
CA SER A 60 0.81 -6.99 21.58
C SER A 60 0.38 -8.19 22.44
N LYS A 61 1.19 -9.26 22.44
CA LYS A 61 0.90 -10.47 23.20
C LYS A 61 0.66 -10.15 24.69
N GLY A 62 1.56 -9.36 25.31
CA GLY A 62 1.44 -9.00 26.71
C GLY A 62 0.17 -8.19 27.02
N SER A 63 -0.19 -7.22 26.18
CA SER A 63 -1.45 -6.48 26.35
C SER A 63 -2.67 -7.39 26.23
N TRP A 64 -2.64 -8.31 25.26
CA TRP A 64 -3.74 -9.27 25.05
C TRP A 64 -3.91 -10.24 26.21
N GLU A 65 -2.81 -10.76 26.77
CA GLU A 65 -2.82 -11.69 27.89
C GLU A 65 -3.32 -11.05 29.20
N ASN A 66 -3.15 -9.73 29.36
CA ASN A 66 -3.63 -8.99 30.53
C ASN A 66 -5.13 -8.65 30.48
N LEU A 67 -5.82 -8.88 29.34
CA LEU A 67 -7.25 -8.68 29.24
C LEU A 67 -8.03 -9.85 29.84
N SER A 68 -9.17 -9.55 30.44
CA SER A 68 -10.16 -10.55 30.81
C SER A 68 -10.79 -11.21 29.57
N ASP A 69 -11.42 -12.35 29.74
CA ASP A 69 -12.10 -13.05 28.63
C ASP A 69 -13.23 -12.20 28.03
N SER A 70 -13.95 -11.44 28.85
CA SER A 70 -15.01 -10.53 28.38
C SER A 70 -14.45 -9.39 27.54
N GLU A 71 -13.30 -8.82 27.90
CA GLU A 71 -12.64 -7.77 27.11
C GLU A 71 -12.10 -8.30 25.79
N ARG A 72 -11.46 -9.48 25.78
CA ARG A 72 -11.03 -10.16 24.56
C ARG A 72 -12.19 -10.44 23.63
N GLN A 73 -13.32 -10.92 24.18
CA GLN A 73 -14.52 -11.17 23.40
C GLN A 73 -15.11 -9.89 22.82
N ALA A 74 -15.15 -8.80 23.58
CA ALA A 74 -15.63 -7.51 23.10
C ALA A 74 -14.78 -6.98 21.95
N ILE A 75 -13.45 -7.02 22.09
CA ILE A 75 -12.52 -6.60 21.02
C ILE A 75 -12.67 -7.48 19.78
N SER A 76 -12.75 -8.81 19.94
CA SER A 76 -12.91 -9.74 18.82
C SER A 76 -14.23 -9.51 18.08
N THR A 77 -15.30 -9.25 18.80
CA THR A 77 -16.61 -8.94 18.21
C THR A 77 -16.57 -7.60 17.45
N ALA A 78 -15.97 -6.58 18.04
CA ALA A 78 -15.81 -5.29 17.38
C ALA A 78 -14.95 -5.41 16.11
N ALA A 79 -13.85 -6.16 16.16
CA ALA A 79 -13.01 -6.42 15.00
C ALA A 79 -13.75 -7.15 13.87
N ALA A 80 -14.55 -8.18 14.21
CA ALA A 80 -15.37 -8.90 13.25
C ALA A 80 -16.41 -7.99 12.59
N ASN A 81 -17.05 -7.11 13.35
CA ASN A 81 -18.03 -6.16 12.83
C ASN A 81 -17.38 -5.12 11.90
N VAL A 82 -16.19 -4.61 12.24
CA VAL A 82 -15.43 -3.71 11.37
C VAL A 82 -15.04 -4.42 10.08
N TRP A 83 -14.58 -5.66 10.18
CA TRP A 83 -14.21 -6.47 9.00
C TRP A 83 -15.40 -6.70 8.07
N ALA A 84 -16.56 -7.08 8.60
CA ALA A 84 -17.77 -7.25 7.80
C ALA A 84 -18.15 -5.96 7.07
N ARG A 85 -18.17 -4.82 7.76
CA ARG A 85 -18.44 -3.52 7.16
C ARG A 85 -17.40 -3.10 6.12
N THR A 86 -16.12 -3.44 6.33
CA THR A 86 -15.07 -3.10 5.38
C THR A 86 -15.21 -3.89 4.08
N ASN A 87 -15.66 -5.14 4.16
CA ASN A 87 -15.92 -5.97 2.97
C ASN A 87 -17.14 -5.48 2.16
N GLU A 88 -18.10 -4.80 2.78
CA GLU A 88 -19.20 -4.13 2.09
C GLU A 88 -18.72 -2.85 1.36
N TYR A 89 -17.58 -2.30 1.75
CA TYR A 89 -16.93 -1.18 1.07
C TYR A 89 -16.19 -1.65 -0.18
N SER A 90 -16.95 -1.96 -1.23
CA SER A 90 -16.40 -2.19 -2.58
C SER A 90 -15.78 -0.92 -3.21
N GLY A 91 -15.71 0.16 -2.47
CA GLY A 91 -15.37 1.49 -2.96
C GLY A 91 -13.90 1.91 -2.82
N ALA A 92 -12.95 0.99 -2.69
CA ALA A 92 -11.53 1.38 -2.65
C ALA A 92 -11.10 2.04 -3.97
N GLU A 93 -11.52 1.49 -5.11
CA GLU A 93 -11.25 2.06 -6.43
C GLU A 93 -11.95 3.42 -6.60
N ASP A 94 -13.21 3.54 -6.19
CA ASP A 94 -13.97 4.80 -6.28
C ASP A 94 -13.33 5.90 -5.43
N LYS A 95 -12.81 5.55 -4.25
CA LYS A 95 -12.09 6.48 -3.37
C LYS A 95 -10.77 6.93 -3.98
N GLU A 96 -10.03 6.01 -4.56
CA GLU A 96 -8.77 6.31 -5.25
C GLU A 96 -9.03 7.21 -6.46
N GLN A 97 -10.04 6.91 -7.28
CA GLN A 97 -10.44 7.76 -8.41
C GLN A 97 -10.91 9.14 -7.96
N SER A 98 -11.70 9.22 -6.89
CA SER A 98 -12.11 10.50 -6.31
C SER A 98 -10.91 11.32 -5.82
N ALA A 99 -9.95 10.68 -5.17
CA ALA A 99 -8.71 11.34 -4.72
C ALA A 99 -7.86 11.83 -5.89
N ARG A 100 -7.74 11.05 -6.96
CA ARG A 100 -7.09 11.46 -8.23
C ARG A 100 -7.76 12.70 -8.82
N ALA A 101 -9.08 12.72 -8.88
CA ALA A 101 -9.83 13.86 -9.38
C ALA A 101 -9.56 15.13 -8.55
N LYS A 102 -9.50 15.01 -7.22
CA LYS A 102 -9.15 16.10 -6.32
C LYS A 102 -7.73 16.61 -6.52
N LEU A 103 -6.74 15.70 -6.58
CA LEU A 103 -5.34 16.05 -6.84
C LEU A 103 -5.21 16.78 -8.19
N LYS A 104 -5.91 16.29 -9.23
CA LYS A 104 -5.95 16.96 -10.54
C LYS A 104 -6.55 18.37 -10.46
N ALA A 105 -7.63 18.53 -9.72
CA ALA A 105 -8.24 19.86 -9.49
C ALA A 105 -7.32 20.79 -8.69
N GLN A 106 -6.41 20.25 -7.92
CA GLN A 106 -5.38 20.99 -7.17
C GLN A 106 -4.08 21.20 -7.95
N GLY A 107 -4.07 20.90 -9.25
CA GLY A 107 -2.94 21.20 -10.15
C GLY A 107 -1.94 20.07 -10.35
N VAL A 108 -2.19 18.86 -9.84
CA VAL A 108 -1.35 17.71 -10.15
C VAL A 108 -1.67 17.19 -11.55
N GLU A 109 -0.68 17.10 -12.40
CA GLU A 109 -0.77 16.53 -13.74
C GLU A 109 -0.54 15.02 -13.69
N PHE A 110 -1.53 14.25 -14.13
CA PHE A 110 -1.39 12.80 -14.28
C PHE A 110 -0.83 12.48 -15.64
N LEU A 111 0.40 11.97 -15.67
CA LEU A 111 1.11 11.59 -16.87
C LEU A 111 0.47 10.37 -17.54
N ALA A 112 0.82 10.13 -18.79
CA ALA A 112 0.41 8.93 -19.53
C ALA A 112 0.84 7.66 -18.76
N PRO A 113 0.06 6.57 -18.87
CA PRO A 113 0.44 5.28 -18.30
C PRO A 113 1.79 4.81 -18.85
N PHE A 114 2.54 4.11 -18.02
CA PHE A 114 3.76 3.46 -18.46
C PHE A 114 3.45 2.42 -19.57
N PRO A 115 4.36 2.24 -20.54
CA PRO A 115 4.24 1.19 -21.55
C PRO A 115 4.13 -0.20 -20.92
N ASP A 116 3.48 -1.12 -21.62
CA ASP A 116 3.31 -2.50 -21.12
C ASP A 116 4.66 -3.21 -20.92
N SER A 117 5.69 -2.87 -21.69
CA SER A 117 7.06 -3.36 -21.51
C SER A 117 7.64 -2.98 -20.15
N ASP A 118 7.45 -1.74 -19.71
CA ASP A 118 7.97 -1.25 -18.44
C ASP A 118 7.21 -1.88 -17.28
N ARG A 119 5.88 -2.03 -17.45
CA ARG A 119 5.04 -2.73 -16.48
C ARG A 119 5.42 -4.19 -16.33
N ALA A 120 5.72 -4.88 -17.44
CA ALA A 120 6.20 -6.27 -17.42
C ALA A 120 7.54 -6.37 -16.69
N SER A 121 8.50 -5.49 -17.01
CA SER A 121 9.81 -5.45 -16.34
C SER A 121 9.70 -5.21 -14.84
N PHE A 122 8.78 -4.30 -14.43
CA PHE A 122 8.49 -4.07 -13.01
C PHE A 122 7.93 -5.30 -12.31
N LEU A 123 6.99 -6.00 -12.96
CA LEU A 123 6.38 -7.21 -12.40
C LEU A 123 7.38 -8.36 -12.26
N ASP A 124 8.26 -8.53 -13.23
CA ASP A 124 9.30 -9.56 -13.20
C ASP A 124 10.31 -9.29 -12.07
N ALA A 125 10.77 -8.03 -11.95
CA ALA A 125 11.64 -7.62 -10.85
C ALA A 125 10.96 -7.80 -9.48
N SER A 126 9.69 -7.40 -9.36
CA SER A 126 8.92 -7.55 -8.12
C SER A 126 8.71 -9.03 -7.75
N SER A 127 8.47 -9.89 -8.74
CA SER A 127 8.29 -11.33 -8.53
C SER A 127 9.57 -12.00 -8.02
N SER A 128 10.72 -11.60 -8.57
CA SER A 128 12.03 -12.10 -8.12
C SER A 128 12.34 -11.67 -6.69
N THR A 129 12.18 -10.39 -6.39
CA THR A 129 12.38 -9.86 -5.03
C THR A 129 11.42 -10.50 -4.02
N TRP A 130 10.18 -10.76 -4.42
CA TRP A 130 9.24 -11.46 -3.54
C TRP A 130 9.66 -12.90 -3.25
N LEU A 131 10.30 -13.60 -4.20
CA LEU A 131 10.85 -14.92 -3.95
C LEU A 131 11.97 -14.86 -2.90
N GLU A 132 12.92 -13.94 -3.08
CA GLU A 132 14.03 -13.74 -2.14
C GLU A 132 13.52 -13.45 -0.71
N ILE A 133 12.57 -12.52 -0.57
CA ILE A 133 11.95 -12.19 0.71
C ILE A 133 11.23 -13.40 1.34
N ALA A 134 10.52 -14.18 0.53
CA ALA A 134 9.80 -15.35 1.02
C ALA A 134 10.75 -16.45 1.49
N GLU A 135 11.89 -16.65 0.80
CA GLU A 135 12.93 -17.58 1.18
C GLU A 135 13.66 -17.13 2.46
N GLU A 136 14.01 -15.86 2.56
CA GLU A 136 14.62 -15.26 3.75
C GLU A 136 13.71 -15.36 4.98
N ALA A 137 12.43 -15.10 4.83
CA ALA A 137 11.44 -15.23 5.91
C ALA A 137 11.25 -16.69 6.34
N GLY A 138 11.48 -17.65 5.46
CA GLY A 138 11.44 -19.07 5.75
C GLY A 138 10.06 -19.60 6.15
N GLY A 139 10.05 -20.75 6.84
CA GLY A 139 8.84 -21.35 7.35
C GLY A 139 7.79 -21.63 6.26
N LYS A 140 6.59 -21.06 6.38
CA LYS A 140 5.50 -21.20 5.40
C LYS A 140 5.46 -20.13 4.32
N ALA A 141 6.32 -19.12 4.36
CA ALA A 141 6.27 -18.00 3.45
C ALA A 141 6.42 -18.40 1.97
N PRO A 142 7.34 -19.30 1.55
CA PRO A 142 7.42 -19.77 0.17
C PRO A 142 6.13 -20.44 -0.31
N GLN A 143 5.49 -21.26 0.53
CA GLN A 143 4.24 -21.95 0.20
C GLN A 143 3.08 -20.97 0.01
N TYR A 144 3.01 -19.93 0.84
CA TYR A 144 1.98 -18.89 0.68
C TYR A 144 2.20 -18.08 -0.60
N ARG A 145 3.45 -17.76 -0.95
CA ARG A 145 3.79 -17.11 -2.22
C ARG A 145 3.30 -17.94 -3.41
N GLU A 146 3.61 -19.22 -3.46
CA GLU A 146 3.16 -20.11 -4.55
C GLU A 146 1.64 -20.18 -4.66
N ARG A 147 0.93 -20.28 -3.53
CA ARG A 147 -0.53 -20.29 -3.52
C ARG A 147 -1.12 -18.98 -4.08
N ILE A 148 -0.53 -17.84 -3.74
CA ILE A 148 -0.97 -16.54 -4.24
C ILE A 148 -0.71 -16.43 -5.75
N LEU A 149 0.48 -16.82 -6.23
CA LEU A 149 0.80 -16.83 -7.65
C LEU A 149 -0.19 -17.69 -8.45
N LYS A 150 -0.51 -18.88 -7.93
CA LYS A 150 -1.50 -19.77 -8.55
C LYS A 150 -2.89 -19.12 -8.65
N VAL A 151 -3.33 -18.39 -7.63
CA VAL A 151 -4.61 -17.65 -7.64
C VAL A 151 -4.58 -16.52 -8.66
N LEU A 152 -3.42 -15.89 -8.85
CA LEU A 152 -3.22 -14.81 -9.81
C LEU A 152 -2.99 -15.32 -11.25
N GLY A 153 -3.00 -16.63 -11.49
CA GLY A 153 -2.75 -17.22 -12.80
C GLY A 153 -1.30 -17.10 -13.28
N ARG A 154 -0.37 -17.07 -12.35
CA ARG A 154 1.08 -16.91 -12.60
C ARG A 154 1.88 -18.11 -12.10
#